data_b3d641fd5cf13b9fce471389972cbb86
#
_entry.id   b3d641fd5cf13b9fce471389972cbb86
#
_cell.length_a   1.000
_cell.length_b   1.000
_cell.length_c   1.000
_cell.angle_alpha   90.00
_cell.angle_beta   90.00
_cell.angle_gamma   90.00
#
_symmetry.space_group_name_H-M   'P 1'
#
loop_
_entity.id
_entity.type
_entity.pdbx_description
1 polymer ?
#
loop_
_entity_poly.entity_id
_entity_poly.type
_entity_poly.pdbx_seq_one_letter_code
_entity_poly.pdbx_strand_id
1 'polypeptide(L)'
;MRNADKAGSWRDRGAEIAIAEMTDAAALGAAFAGAEAVFLSIPPAFDPASGFPQAKIIIEALKTALVKAAPTKVVFLSTIGAQAKEENLLTQLGLVEKALSALPMPIAFLRAGWFMENSAWDIAAAREGVMPSFLQPLDKPFPMVGVRDVGAVAAEMLQADWTGKRIVELEGPYRITPLQMAKTFATVLGRPVHAEKVDRDAWEALFRSQGMQNPGPRMRMLDGFNEGWIEFEGGEAGSRKGETPFEAAIRALVESGR
;
A
#
# COMPACT_ATOMS: atom_id res chain seq x y z
N MET A 1 -14.99 6.86 -7.82
CA MET A 1 -14.78 7.28 -6.39
C MET A 1 -16.08 7.14 -5.61
N ARG A 2 -16.04 7.10 -4.26
CA ARG A 2 -17.25 6.94 -3.42
C ARG A 2 -17.98 8.26 -3.10
N ASN A 3 -17.30 9.38 -3.13
CA ASN A 3 -17.86 10.68 -2.78
C ASN A 3 -17.60 11.71 -3.89
N ALA A 4 -18.67 12.29 -4.42
CA ALA A 4 -18.62 13.31 -5.48
C ALA A 4 -17.93 14.61 -5.04
N ASP A 5 -17.99 14.96 -3.74
CA ASP A 5 -17.41 16.21 -3.20
C ASP A 5 -15.87 16.22 -3.30
N LYS A 6 -15.26 15.04 -3.34
CA LYS A 6 -13.80 14.88 -3.52
C LYS A 6 -13.37 14.91 -5.00
N ALA A 7 -14.29 15.12 -5.93
CA ALA A 7 -14.03 15.02 -7.36
C ALA A 7 -13.49 16.33 -7.99
N GLY A 8 -13.63 17.49 -7.31
CA GLY A 8 -13.34 18.81 -7.89
C GLY A 8 -11.98 18.88 -8.58
N SER A 9 -10.91 18.62 -7.83
CA SER A 9 -9.54 18.69 -8.36
C SER A 9 -9.24 17.72 -9.52
N TRP A 10 -9.98 16.63 -9.63
CA TRP A 10 -9.83 15.69 -10.74
C TRP A 10 -10.57 16.18 -11.98
N ARG A 11 -11.77 16.76 -11.83
CA ARG A 11 -12.50 17.40 -12.93
C ARG A 11 -11.71 18.55 -13.54
N ASP A 12 -11.08 19.37 -12.69
CA ASP A 12 -10.23 20.48 -13.11
C ASP A 12 -9.03 20.02 -13.97
N ARG A 13 -8.64 18.77 -13.84
CA ARG A 13 -7.61 18.10 -14.63
C ARG A 13 -8.16 17.35 -15.85
N GLY A 14 -9.45 17.48 -16.14
CA GLY A 14 -10.10 16.85 -17.29
C GLY A 14 -10.53 15.39 -17.08
N ALA A 15 -10.54 14.90 -15.83
CA ALA A 15 -10.97 13.53 -15.54
C ALA A 15 -12.50 13.44 -15.48
N GLU A 16 -13.06 12.43 -16.13
CA GLU A 16 -14.45 12.01 -15.92
C GLU A 16 -14.60 11.30 -14.57
N ILE A 17 -15.71 11.55 -13.89
CA ILE A 17 -15.95 11.02 -12.55
C ILE A 17 -17.10 10.02 -12.57
N ALA A 18 -16.77 8.77 -12.25
CA ALA A 18 -17.75 7.73 -11.94
C ALA A 18 -17.86 7.54 -10.43
N ILE A 19 -19.08 7.50 -9.90
CA ILE A 19 -19.38 7.21 -8.49
C ILE A 19 -19.74 5.73 -8.40
N ALA A 20 -18.94 4.98 -7.63
CA ALA A 20 -19.14 3.56 -7.41
C ALA A 20 -18.56 3.13 -6.05
N GLU A 21 -19.28 2.25 -5.39
CA GLU A 21 -18.73 1.47 -4.27
C GLU A 21 -17.95 0.27 -4.81
N MET A 22 -16.90 -0.13 -4.10
CA MET A 22 -16.05 -1.26 -4.52
C MET A 22 -16.77 -2.62 -4.48
N THR A 23 -17.95 -2.66 -3.88
CA THR A 23 -18.82 -3.83 -3.81
C THR A 23 -19.93 -3.83 -4.85
N ASP A 24 -20.07 -2.75 -5.62
CA ASP A 24 -21.09 -2.62 -6.68
C ASP A 24 -20.50 -2.98 -8.05
N ALA A 25 -20.66 -4.24 -8.42
CA ALA A 25 -20.16 -4.78 -9.69
C ALA A 25 -20.78 -4.07 -10.92
N ALA A 26 -22.01 -3.60 -10.82
CA ALA A 26 -22.69 -2.93 -11.94
C ALA A 26 -22.13 -1.53 -12.17
N ALA A 27 -21.98 -0.74 -11.09
CA ALA A 27 -21.39 0.60 -11.16
C ALA A 27 -19.90 0.55 -11.56
N LEU A 28 -19.13 -0.41 -11.04
CA LEU A 28 -17.75 -0.63 -11.46
C LEU A 28 -17.66 -1.03 -12.93
N GLY A 29 -18.51 -1.94 -13.40
CA GLY A 29 -18.56 -2.35 -14.80
C GLY A 29 -18.92 -1.20 -15.74
N ALA A 30 -19.82 -0.31 -15.34
CA ALA A 30 -20.12 0.92 -16.08
C ALA A 30 -18.92 1.89 -16.11
N ALA A 31 -18.21 2.04 -14.98
CA ALA A 31 -17.02 2.89 -14.90
C ALA A 31 -15.84 2.37 -15.73
N PHE A 32 -15.73 1.06 -15.93
CA PHE A 32 -14.67 0.43 -16.73
C PHE A 32 -15.05 0.29 -18.21
N ALA A 33 -16.32 0.49 -18.58
CA ALA A 33 -16.79 0.31 -19.95
C ALA A 33 -16.04 1.23 -20.93
N GLY A 34 -15.46 0.64 -21.98
CA GLY A 34 -14.70 1.36 -23.00
C GLY A 34 -13.29 1.80 -22.54
N ALA A 35 -12.88 1.51 -21.32
CA ALA A 35 -11.52 1.78 -20.89
C ALA A 35 -10.53 0.83 -21.57
N GLU A 36 -9.47 1.37 -22.16
CA GLU A 36 -8.38 0.58 -22.72
C GLU A 36 -7.59 -0.12 -21.59
N ALA A 37 -7.27 0.61 -20.55
CA ALA A 37 -6.55 0.10 -19.41
C ALA A 37 -7.21 0.53 -18.08
N VAL A 38 -7.17 -0.34 -17.08
CA VAL A 38 -7.76 -0.05 -15.75
C VAL A 38 -6.68 -0.16 -14.67
N PHE A 39 -6.51 0.92 -13.90
CA PHE A 39 -5.74 0.87 -12.66
C PHE A 39 -6.67 0.61 -11.47
N LEU A 40 -6.34 -0.38 -10.67
CA LEU A 40 -7.11 -0.79 -9.51
C LEU A 40 -6.30 -0.65 -8.22
N SER A 41 -6.94 -0.11 -7.18
CA SER A 41 -6.52 -0.26 -5.80
C SER A 41 -7.75 -0.52 -4.93
N ILE A 42 -7.63 -1.38 -3.94
CA ILE A 42 -8.72 -1.58 -2.98
C ILE A 42 -8.56 -0.66 -1.77
N PRO A 43 -9.65 -0.26 -1.12
CA PRO A 43 -9.58 0.53 0.12
C PRO A 43 -8.80 -0.24 1.19
N PRO A 44 -7.93 0.42 1.97
CA PRO A 44 -7.25 -0.22 3.08
C PRO A 44 -8.24 -0.64 4.16
N ALA A 45 -8.13 -1.86 4.65
CA ALA A 45 -8.85 -2.35 5.81
C ALA A 45 -7.83 -2.78 6.86
N PHE A 46 -7.58 -1.89 7.83
CA PHE A 46 -6.55 -2.10 8.86
C PHE A 46 -7.00 -2.98 10.02
N ASP A 47 -8.30 -3.20 10.17
CA ASP A 47 -8.92 -4.03 11.21
C ASP A 47 -9.89 -5.05 10.59
N PRO A 48 -9.40 -5.95 9.71
CA PRO A 48 -10.27 -6.89 9.02
C PRO A 48 -10.78 -7.98 9.96
N ALA A 49 -12.03 -8.36 9.76
CA ALA A 49 -12.58 -9.56 10.40
C ALA A 49 -11.86 -10.82 9.88
N SER A 50 -11.85 -11.87 10.72
CA SER A 50 -11.23 -13.15 10.37
C SER A 50 -11.73 -13.69 9.03
N GLY A 51 -10.81 -14.20 8.22
CA GLY A 51 -11.09 -14.74 6.89
C GLY A 51 -11.39 -13.67 5.84
N PHE A 52 -11.21 -12.37 6.13
CA PHE A 52 -11.30 -11.25 5.19
C PHE A 52 -12.59 -11.17 4.36
N PRO A 53 -13.79 -11.21 5.00
CA PRO A 53 -15.05 -11.26 4.26
C PRO A 53 -15.25 -10.04 3.36
N GLN A 54 -14.85 -8.83 3.80
CA GLN A 54 -14.98 -7.61 3.01
C GLN A 54 -14.10 -7.65 1.75
N ALA A 55 -12.89 -8.15 1.85
CA ALA A 55 -12.01 -8.32 0.69
C ALA A 55 -12.62 -9.31 -0.32
N LYS A 56 -13.22 -10.41 0.15
CA LYS A 56 -13.89 -11.40 -0.71
C LYS A 56 -15.08 -10.80 -1.47
N ILE A 57 -15.89 -9.96 -0.84
CA ILE A 57 -17.01 -9.26 -1.49
C ILE A 57 -16.46 -8.32 -2.58
N ILE A 58 -15.43 -7.54 -2.29
CA ILE A 58 -14.79 -6.65 -3.26
C ILE A 58 -14.20 -7.45 -4.44
N ILE A 59 -13.55 -8.58 -4.17
CA ILE A 59 -13.00 -9.46 -5.20
C ILE A 59 -14.07 -9.91 -6.19
N GLU A 60 -15.21 -10.39 -5.71
CA GLU A 60 -16.29 -10.87 -6.59
C GLU A 60 -16.90 -9.73 -7.42
N ALA A 61 -17.05 -8.54 -6.85
CA ALA A 61 -17.50 -7.36 -7.58
C ALA A 61 -16.51 -6.95 -8.67
N LEU A 62 -15.21 -6.90 -8.36
CA LEU A 62 -14.14 -6.60 -9.32
C LEU A 62 -14.08 -7.61 -10.46
N LYS A 63 -14.12 -8.92 -10.15
CA LYS A 63 -14.12 -9.98 -11.17
C LYS A 63 -15.30 -9.81 -12.13
N THR A 64 -16.50 -9.62 -11.60
CA THR A 64 -17.72 -9.44 -12.39
C THR A 64 -17.61 -8.20 -13.29
N ALA A 65 -17.16 -7.08 -12.74
CA ALA A 65 -17.01 -5.81 -13.47
C ALA A 65 -15.97 -5.93 -14.58
N LEU A 66 -14.80 -6.51 -14.31
CA LEU A 66 -13.71 -6.67 -15.27
C LEU A 66 -14.06 -7.64 -16.40
N VAL A 67 -14.73 -8.76 -16.10
CA VAL A 67 -15.19 -9.71 -17.12
C VAL A 67 -16.20 -9.04 -18.05
N LYS A 68 -17.12 -8.23 -17.50
CA LYS A 68 -18.14 -7.52 -18.28
C LYS A 68 -17.54 -6.39 -19.14
N ALA A 69 -16.63 -5.61 -18.58
CA ALA A 69 -16.02 -4.46 -19.28
C ALA A 69 -14.93 -4.90 -20.27
N ALA A 70 -14.27 -6.03 -20.01
CA ALA A 70 -13.20 -6.61 -20.83
C ALA A 70 -12.13 -5.60 -21.27
N PRO A 71 -11.50 -4.84 -20.35
CA PRO A 71 -10.42 -3.92 -20.71
C PRO A 71 -9.25 -4.69 -21.33
N THR A 72 -8.47 -4.01 -22.18
CA THR A 72 -7.29 -4.62 -22.82
C THR A 72 -6.26 -5.08 -21.80
N LYS A 73 -6.14 -4.37 -20.66
CA LYS A 73 -5.18 -4.68 -19.58
C LYS A 73 -5.62 -4.09 -18.24
N VAL A 74 -5.10 -4.67 -17.17
CA VAL A 74 -5.34 -4.22 -15.79
C VAL A 74 -4.02 -4.08 -15.05
N VAL A 75 -3.83 -3.00 -14.33
CA VAL A 75 -2.76 -2.82 -13.34
C VAL A 75 -3.38 -2.77 -11.96
N PHE A 76 -3.01 -3.69 -11.09
CA PHE A 76 -3.48 -3.74 -9.70
C PHE A 76 -2.37 -3.32 -8.74
N LEU A 77 -2.65 -2.30 -7.91
CA LEU A 77 -1.75 -1.91 -6.82
C LEU A 77 -1.85 -2.95 -5.71
N SER A 78 -0.84 -3.78 -5.66
CA SER A 78 -0.64 -4.82 -4.65
C SER A 78 0.40 -4.38 -3.62
N THR A 79 0.98 -5.30 -2.90
CA THR A 79 1.88 -5.05 -1.78
C THR A 79 3.05 -6.03 -1.78
N ILE A 80 4.17 -5.61 -1.24
CA ILE A 80 5.22 -6.53 -0.78
C ILE A 80 4.60 -7.62 0.09
N GLY A 81 5.08 -8.85 -0.01
CA GLY A 81 4.57 -9.96 0.79
C GLY A 81 3.18 -10.47 0.40
N ALA A 82 2.61 -10.06 -0.75
CA ALA A 82 1.34 -10.60 -1.23
C ALA A 82 1.37 -12.13 -1.42
N GLN A 83 2.55 -12.69 -1.65
CA GLN A 83 2.82 -14.11 -1.80
C GLN A 83 3.10 -14.83 -0.46
N ALA A 84 3.18 -14.10 0.67
CA ALA A 84 3.47 -14.69 1.97
C ALA A 84 2.44 -15.77 2.35
N LYS A 85 2.92 -16.87 2.91
CA LYS A 85 2.07 -18.00 3.32
C LYS A 85 1.38 -17.77 4.66
N GLU A 86 2.03 -17.00 5.53
CA GLU A 86 1.53 -16.66 6.85
C GLU A 86 0.40 -15.65 6.75
N GLU A 87 -0.78 -15.98 7.31
CA GLU A 87 -1.91 -15.07 7.32
C GLU A 87 -1.56 -13.80 8.11
N ASN A 88 -1.77 -12.65 7.48
CA ASN A 88 -1.45 -11.35 8.03
C ASN A 88 -2.32 -10.26 7.36
N LEU A 89 -2.12 -9.00 7.71
CA LEU A 89 -2.93 -7.90 7.17
C LEU A 89 -2.86 -7.81 5.63
N LEU A 90 -1.71 -8.12 5.03
CA LEU A 90 -1.48 -8.04 3.57
C LEU A 90 -2.08 -9.22 2.80
N THR A 91 -2.51 -10.27 3.48
CA THR A 91 -3.20 -11.43 2.87
C THR A 91 -4.40 -10.99 2.01
N GLN A 92 -5.06 -9.90 2.36
CA GLN A 92 -6.16 -9.33 1.58
C GLN A 92 -5.75 -9.06 0.13
N LEU A 93 -4.55 -8.46 -0.08
CA LEU A 93 -4.04 -8.16 -1.42
C LEU A 93 -3.63 -9.44 -2.15
N GLY A 94 -3.04 -10.41 -1.44
CA GLY A 94 -2.73 -11.73 -2.00
C GLY A 94 -3.98 -12.47 -2.49
N LEU A 95 -5.10 -12.36 -1.78
CA LEU A 95 -6.39 -12.90 -2.23
C LEU A 95 -6.87 -12.23 -3.52
N VAL A 96 -6.70 -10.90 -3.65
CA VAL A 96 -7.03 -10.19 -4.89
C VAL A 96 -6.13 -10.64 -6.02
N GLU A 97 -4.80 -10.71 -5.84
CA GLU A 97 -3.87 -11.20 -6.86
C GLU A 97 -4.27 -12.59 -7.36
N LYS A 98 -4.53 -13.53 -6.44
CA LYS A 98 -4.95 -14.89 -6.78
C LYS A 98 -6.24 -14.90 -7.61
N ALA A 99 -7.23 -14.11 -7.21
CA ALA A 99 -8.52 -14.07 -7.89
C ALA A 99 -8.43 -13.43 -9.27
N LEU A 100 -7.73 -12.30 -9.39
CA LEU A 100 -7.55 -11.60 -10.65
C LEU A 100 -6.66 -12.38 -11.62
N SER A 101 -5.68 -13.14 -11.13
CA SER A 101 -4.82 -13.99 -11.96
C SER A 101 -5.59 -15.03 -12.79
N ALA A 102 -6.79 -15.41 -12.36
CA ALA A 102 -7.65 -16.35 -13.09
C ALA A 102 -8.41 -15.71 -14.27
N LEU A 103 -8.40 -14.36 -14.40
CA LEU A 103 -9.12 -13.65 -15.46
C LEU A 103 -8.35 -13.73 -16.79
N PRO A 104 -9.05 -13.69 -17.95
CA PRO A 104 -8.42 -13.92 -19.25
C PRO A 104 -7.57 -12.76 -19.78
N MET A 105 -7.79 -11.52 -19.26
CA MET A 105 -7.04 -10.36 -19.76
C MET A 105 -5.62 -10.27 -19.15
N PRO A 106 -4.70 -9.53 -19.79
CA PRO A 106 -3.41 -9.18 -19.21
C PRO A 106 -3.57 -8.40 -17.90
N ILE A 107 -2.90 -8.88 -16.84
CA ILE A 107 -2.92 -8.23 -15.52
C ILE A 107 -1.50 -8.10 -14.98
N ALA A 108 -1.16 -6.90 -14.56
CA ALA A 108 0.09 -6.62 -13.86
C ALA A 108 -0.18 -6.29 -12.39
N PHE A 109 0.58 -6.89 -11.50
CA PHE A 109 0.55 -6.64 -10.05
C PHE A 109 1.74 -5.76 -9.68
N LEU A 110 1.46 -4.52 -9.26
CA LEU A 110 2.49 -3.61 -8.74
C LEU A 110 2.58 -3.83 -7.22
N ARG A 111 3.53 -4.65 -6.79
CA ARG A 111 3.82 -4.92 -5.38
C ARG A 111 4.70 -3.81 -4.82
N ALA A 112 4.08 -2.85 -4.16
CA ALA A 112 4.77 -1.75 -3.54
C ALA A 112 5.32 -2.12 -2.15
N GLY A 113 6.50 -1.61 -1.81
CA GLY A 113 7.02 -1.64 -0.44
C GLY A 113 6.17 -0.82 0.53
N TRP A 114 6.61 -0.69 1.76
CA TRP A 114 5.94 0.13 2.77
C TRP A 114 5.91 1.60 2.33
N PHE A 115 4.74 2.24 2.34
CA PHE A 115 4.65 3.62 1.90
C PHE A 115 5.35 4.57 2.88
N MET A 116 6.25 5.40 2.36
CA MET A 116 6.95 6.43 3.13
C MET A 116 5.95 7.41 3.78
N GLU A 117 4.83 7.65 3.13
CA GLU A 117 3.77 8.53 3.58
C GLU A 117 3.02 8.02 4.83
N ASN A 118 3.15 6.72 5.17
CA ASN A 118 2.66 6.20 6.44
C ASN A 118 3.37 6.84 7.64
N SER A 119 4.57 7.38 7.46
CA SER A 119 5.29 8.15 8.49
C SER A 119 4.57 9.45 8.91
N ALA A 120 3.48 9.82 8.25
CA ALA A 120 2.59 10.89 8.73
C ALA A 120 2.06 10.59 10.15
N TRP A 121 1.89 9.32 10.50
CA TRP A 121 1.45 8.91 11.84
C TRP A 121 2.52 9.13 12.91
N ASP A 122 3.78 9.23 12.53
CA ASP A 122 4.90 9.42 13.45
C ASP A 122 5.21 10.89 13.73
N ILE A 123 4.65 11.85 12.93
CA ILE A 123 4.99 13.27 13.02
C ILE A 123 4.72 13.85 14.41
N ALA A 124 3.57 13.52 15.01
CA ALA A 124 3.22 14.04 16.34
C ALA A 124 4.23 13.57 17.40
N ALA A 125 4.54 12.29 17.42
CA ALA A 125 5.51 11.69 18.34
C ALA A 125 6.93 12.22 18.09
N ALA A 126 7.33 12.35 16.82
CA ALA A 126 8.62 12.93 16.46
C ALA A 126 8.76 14.40 16.91
N ARG A 127 7.68 15.18 16.89
CA ARG A 127 7.67 16.54 17.47
C ARG A 127 7.91 16.56 18.96
N GLU A 128 7.56 15.48 19.68
CA GLU A 128 7.86 15.31 21.11
C GLU A 128 9.25 14.71 21.36
N GLY A 129 10.01 14.36 20.31
CA GLY A 129 11.38 13.89 20.36
C GLY A 129 11.56 12.37 20.40
N VAL A 130 10.46 11.59 20.44
CA VAL A 130 10.49 10.12 20.46
C VAL A 130 9.59 9.58 19.36
N MET A 131 10.12 8.70 18.52
CA MET A 131 9.39 7.98 17.49
C MET A 131 9.23 6.51 17.92
N PRO A 132 8.04 6.06 18.36
CA PRO A 132 7.80 4.67 18.69
C PRO A 132 7.86 3.81 17.42
N SER A 133 8.60 2.71 17.44
CA SER A 133 8.75 1.84 16.28
C SER A 133 8.25 0.42 16.57
N PHE A 134 7.36 -0.05 15.72
CA PHE A 134 6.94 -1.45 15.63
C PHE A 134 7.86 -2.25 14.71
N LEU A 135 8.61 -1.59 13.82
CA LEU A 135 9.63 -2.20 12.97
C LEU A 135 10.91 -2.40 13.79
N GLN A 136 11.40 -3.65 13.82
CA GLN A 136 12.47 -4.11 14.70
C GLN A 136 13.33 -5.19 14.02
N PRO A 137 14.63 -5.31 14.37
CA PRO A 137 15.38 -4.39 15.21
C PRO A 137 15.53 -3.00 14.59
N LEU A 138 15.85 -1.97 15.40
CA LEU A 138 15.85 -0.58 14.95
C LEU A 138 16.89 -0.26 13.87
N ASP A 139 17.90 -1.09 13.71
CA ASP A 139 18.96 -1.00 12.69
C ASP A 139 18.70 -1.89 11.46
N LYS A 140 17.57 -2.63 11.43
CA LYS A 140 17.17 -3.43 10.26
C LYS A 140 16.60 -2.52 9.18
N PRO A 141 17.10 -2.64 7.93
CA PRO A 141 16.53 -1.88 6.81
C PRO A 141 15.24 -2.52 6.29
N PHE A 142 14.23 -1.69 6.00
CA PHE A 142 12.94 -2.09 5.46
C PHE A 142 12.72 -1.47 4.07
N PRO A 143 12.11 -2.22 3.12
CA PRO A 143 11.78 -1.70 1.81
C PRO A 143 10.61 -0.72 1.90
N MET A 144 10.89 0.57 1.69
CA MET A 144 9.91 1.65 1.66
C MET A 144 9.86 2.29 0.29
N VAL A 145 8.72 2.86 -0.09
CA VAL A 145 8.52 3.52 -1.39
C VAL A 145 7.67 4.77 -1.25
N GLY A 146 7.99 5.83 -1.98
CA GLY A 146 7.16 7.03 -2.08
C GLY A 146 5.93 6.79 -2.97
N VAL A 147 4.76 7.29 -2.57
CA VAL A 147 3.52 7.18 -3.36
C VAL A 147 3.67 7.82 -4.74
N ARG A 148 4.53 8.84 -4.88
CA ARG A 148 4.86 9.45 -6.16
C ARG A 148 5.48 8.43 -7.13
N ASP A 149 6.41 7.61 -6.67
CA ASP A 149 7.06 6.59 -7.50
C ASP A 149 6.07 5.49 -7.88
N VAL A 150 5.20 5.11 -6.94
CA VAL A 150 4.10 4.15 -7.23
C VAL A 150 3.21 4.67 -8.35
N GLY A 151 2.83 5.95 -8.29
CA GLY A 151 2.02 6.59 -9.34
C GLY A 151 2.73 6.64 -10.70
N ALA A 152 4.02 6.99 -10.73
CA ALA A 152 4.83 7.05 -11.95
C ALA A 152 4.95 5.65 -12.60
N VAL A 153 5.28 4.63 -11.81
CA VAL A 153 5.41 3.25 -12.30
C VAL A 153 4.05 2.70 -12.76
N ALA A 154 2.98 2.98 -12.02
CA ALA A 154 1.63 2.58 -12.43
C ALA A 154 1.23 3.20 -13.78
N ALA A 155 1.53 4.48 -14.00
CA ALA A 155 1.26 5.17 -15.26
C ALA A 155 2.09 4.58 -16.42
N GLU A 156 3.36 4.28 -16.20
CA GLU A 156 4.21 3.60 -17.18
C GLU A 156 3.64 2.22 -17.52
N MET A 157 3.24 1.44 -16.52
CA MET A 157 2.64 0.13 -16.73
C MET A 157 1.33 0.20 -17.52
N LEU A 158 0.49 1.21 -17.28
CA LEU A 158 -0.74 1.40 -18.04
C LEU A 158 -0.49 1.71 -19.52
N GLN A 159 0.63 2.34 -19.86
CA GLN A 159 1.02 2.69 -21.22
C GLN A 159 1.79 1.56 -21.93
N ALA A 160 2.48 0.70 -21.18
CA ALA A 160 3.25 -0.41 -21.74
C ALA A 160 2.36 -1.53 -22.26
N ASP A 161 2.87 -2.30 -23.24
CA ASP A 161 2.24 -3.52 -23.72
C ASP A 161 2.86 -4.76 -23.09
N TRP A 162 2.00 -5.70 -22.71
CA TRP A 162 2.41 -7.04 -22.25
C TRP A 162 1.29 -8.04 -22.46
N THR A 163 1.63 -9.30 -22.31
CA THR A 163 0.67 -10.41 -22.34
C THR A 163 0.74 -11.23 -21.04
N GLY A 164 -0.34 -11.91 -20.70
CA GLY A 164 -0.40 -12.78 -19.51
C GLY A 164 -0.36 -12.01 -18.20
N LYS A 165 0.28 -12.60 -17.20
CA LYS A 165 0.41 -12.03 -15.85
C LYS A 165 1.84 -11.52 -15.62
N ARG A 166 1.96 -10.35 -14.97
CA ARG A 166 3.23 -9.70 -14.68
C ARG A 166 3.25 -9.26 -13.22
N ILE A 167 4.39 -9.44 -12.56
CA ILE A 167 4.67 -8.89 -11.22
C ILE A 167 5.76 -7.84 -11.39
N VAL A 168 5.56 -6.67 -10.78
CA VAL A 168 6.55 -5.61 -10.65
C VAL A 168 6.66 -5.28 -9.18
N GLU A 169 7.82 -5.54 -8.60
CA GLU A 169 8.14 -5.24 -7.21
C GLU A 169 8.86 -3.90 -7.15
N LEU A 170 8.38 -2.98 -6.31
CA LEU A 170 8.84 -1.60 -6.28
C LEU A 170 9.16 -1.15 -4.86
N GLU A 171 10.40 -0.69 -4.65
CA GLU A 171 10.83 -0.01 -3.43
C GLU A 171 11.53 1.31 -3.78
N GLY A 172 11.83 2.13 -2.78
CA GLY A 172 12.57 3.39 -2.95
C GLY A 172 14.03 3.18 -3.34
N PRO A 173 14.80 4.25 -3.47
CA PRO A 173 16.19 4.16 -3.92
C PRO A 173 17.09 3.35 -2.99
N TYR A 174 16.72 3.27 -1.72
CA TYR A 174 17.40 2.48 -0.68
C TYR A 174 16.42 2.11 0.42
N ARG A 175 16.73 1.04 1.15
CA ARG A 175 15.96 0.59 2.31
C ARG A 175 16.27 1.46 3.52
N ILE A 176 15.29 1.65 4.41
CA ILE A 176 15.36 2.59 5.53
C ILE A 176 15.24 1.85 6.85
N THR A 177 16.13 2.15 7.80
CA THR A 177 16.01 1.67 9.17
C THR A 177 15.19 2.62 10.04
N PRO A 178 14.53 2.15 11.13
CA PRO A 178 13.89 3.02 12.10
C PRO A 178 14.82 4.09 12.67
N LEU A 179 16.10 3.79 12.88
CA LEU A 179 17.11 4.79 13.30
C LEU A 179 17.30 5.89 12.24
N GLN A 180 17.32 5.51 10.96
CA GLN A 180 17.41 6.49 9.87
C GLN A 180 16.13 7.32 9.73
N MET A 181 14.95 6.72 9.97
CA MET A 181 13.68 7.45 10.01
C MET A 181 13.71 8.54 11.08
N ALA A 182 14.09 8.19 12.32
CA ALA A 182 14.20 9.16 13.41
C ALA A 182 15.23 10.26 13.11
N LYS A 183 16.39 9.91 12.55
CA LYS A 183 17.40 10.88 12.10
C LYS A 183 16.85 11.83 11.03
N THR A 184 16.07 11.33 10.08
CA THR A 184 15.44 12.16 9.05
C THR A 184 14.41 13.12 9.67
N PHE A 185 13.57 12.64 10.59
CA PHE A 185 12.67 13.51 11.34
C PHE A 185 13.43 14.59 12.11
N ALA A 186 14.54 14.23 12.78
CA ALA A 186 15.36 15.21 13.48
C ALA A 186 15.89 16.31 12.55
N THR A 187 16.35 15.94 11.36
CA THR A 187 16.83 16.88 10.34
C THR A 187 15.70 17.81 9.86
N VAL A 188 14.55 17.24 9.53
CA VAL A 188 13.42 18.00 8.96
C VAL A 188 12.76 18.90 10.00
N LEU A 189 12.64 18.44 11.26
CA LEU A 189 12.03 19.19 12.35
C LEU A 189 13.00 20.17 13.04
N GLY A 190 14.32 20.07 12.76
CA GLY A 190 15.34 20.91 13.37
C GLY A 190 15.52 20.69 14.88
N ARG A 191 15.23 19.48 15.37
CA ARG A 191 15.30 19.12 16.80
C ARG A 191 15.66 17.64 16.96
N PRO A 192 16.24 17.22 18.11
CA PRO A 192 16.53 15.81 18.35
C PRO A 192 15.27 14.94 18.30
N VAL A 193 15.38 13.81 17.58
CA VAL A 193 14.36 12.75 17.55
C VAL A 193 15.10 11.43 17.61
N HIS A 194 14.66 10.50 18.44
CA HIS A 194 15.20 9.16 18.52
C HIS A 194 14.11 8.10 18.39
N ALA A 195 14.47 6.94 17.84
CA ALA A 195 13.55 5.82 17.70
C ALA A 195 13.58 4.97 18.97
N GLU A 196 12.41 4.58 19.46
CA GLU A 196 12.25 3.62 20.56
C GLU A 196 11.41 2.44 20.09
N LYS A 197 11.88 1.22 20.37
CA LYS A 197 11.09 0.04 20.06
C LYS A 197 9.86 -0.06 20.98
N VAL A 198 8.72 -0.41 20.40
CA VAL A 198 7.55 -0.82 21.16
C VAL A 198 7.64 -2.32 21.41
N ASP A 199 7.68 -2.75 22.66
CA ASP A 199 7.79 -4.17 23.00
C ASP A 199 6.63 -4.97 22.40
N ARG A 200 6.96 -6.15 21.83
CA ARG A 200 5.99 -6.99 21.12
C ARG A 200 4.78 -7.36 21.97
N ASP A 201 4.99 -7.60 23.25
CA ASP A 201 3.94 -8.01 24.20
C ASP A 201 2.96 -6.87 24.50
N ALA A 202 3.35 -5.62 24.27
CA ALA A 202 2.47 -4.46 24.44
C ALA A 202 1.55 -4.18 23.23
N TRP A 203 1.82 -4.77 22.06
CA TRP A 203 1.16 -4.39 20.81
C TRP A 203 -0.35 -4.63 20.84
N GLU A 204 -0.81 -5.78 21.33
CA GLU A 204 -2.23 -6.10 21.34
C GLU A 204 -3.02 -5.11 22.20
N ALA A 205 -2.55 -4.85 23.42
CA ALA A 205 -3.20 -3.90 24.32
C ALA A 205 -3.22 -2.48 23.72
N LEU A 206 -2.11 -2.06 23.08
CA LEU A 206 -2.00 -0.77 22.44
C LEU A 206 -2.97 -0.63 21.25
N PHE A 207 -3.02 -1.62 20.35
CA PHE A 207 -3.92 -1.56 19.21
C PHE A 207 -5.39 -1.61 19.62
N ARG A 208 -5.72 -2.39 20.66
CA ARG A 208 -7.07 -2.40 21.23
C ARG A 208 -7.44 -1.05 21.85
N SER A 209 -6.52 -0.39 22.55
CA SER A 209 -6.76 0.95 23.11
C SER A 209 -6.98 2.02 22.02
N GLN A 210 -6.45 1.80 20.82
CA GLN A 210 -6.68 2.61 19.62
C GLN A 210 -7.98 2.25 18.87
N GLY A 211 -8.79 1.33 19.40
CA GLY A 211 -10.10 0.95 18.87
C GLY A 211 -10.10 -0.26 17.94
N MET A 212 -8.96 -0.95 17.72
CA MET A 212 -8.93 -2.15 16.90
C MET A 212 -9.67 -3.31 17.58
N GLN A 213 -10.51 -3.99 16.81
CA GLN A 213 -11.22 -5.19 17.27
C GLN A 213 -10.42 -6.46 16.98
N ASN A 214 -9.68 -6.48 15.88
CA ASN A 214 -8.95 -7.65 15.37
C ASN A 214 -7.45 -7.28 15.12
N PRO A 215 -6.66 -7.00 16.16
CA PRO A 215 -5.26 -6.57 15.98
C PRO A 215 -4.34 -7.66 15.42
N GLY A 216 -4.72 -8.93 15.50
CA GLY A 216 -3.92 -10.08 15.09
C GLY A 216 -3.32 -9.95 13.69
N PRO A 217 -4.10 -9.70 12.63
CA PRO A 217 -3.55 -9.56 11.28
C PRO A 217 -2.50 -8.45 11.15
N ARG A 218 -2.69 -7.30 11.82
CA ARG A 218 -1.71 -6.22 11.84
C ARG A 218 -0.43 -6.61 12.59
N MET A 219 -0.58 -7.26 13.73
CA MET A 219 0.56 -7.75 14.52
C MET A 219 1.38 -8.76 13.71
N ARG A 220 0.70 -9.72 13.04
CA ARG A 220 1.40 -10.70 12.19
C ARG A 220 2.10 -10.06 10.99
N MET A 221 1.54 -9.00 10.40
CA MET A 221 2.23 -8.23 9.36
C MET A 221 3.53 -7.61 9.90
N LEU A 222 3.48 -6.99 11.07
CA LEU A 222 4.67 -6.40 11.70
C LEU A 222 5.71 -7.47 12.07
N ASP A 223 5.25 -8.61 12.64
CA ASP A 223 6.12 -9.77 12.88
C ASP A 223 6.81 -10.20 11.57
N GLY A 224 6.07 -10.27 10.47
CA GLY A 224 6.60 -10.68 9.18
C GLY A 224 7.68 -9.78 8.61
N PHE A 225 7.54 -8.47 8.76
CA PHE A 225 8.61 -7.53 8.43
C PHE A 225 9.82 -7.71 9.34
N ASN A 226 9.58 -7.86 10.64
CA ASN A 226 10.65 -7.98 11.65
C ASN A 226 11.42 -9.32 11.51
N GLU A 227 10.72 -10.41 11.28
CA GLU A 227 11.27 -11.74 11.06
C GLU A 227 11.84 -11.93 9.64
N GLY A 228 11.36 -11.16 8.65
CA GLY A 228 11.87 -11.14 7.29
C GLY A 228 11.14 -12.07 6.31
N TRP A 229 9.99 -12.65 6.68
CA TRP A 229 9.20 -13.45 5.73
C TRP A 229 8.19 -12.60 4.91
N ILE A 230 7.96 -11.32 5.28
CA ILE A 230 7.40 -10.32 4.37
C ILE A 230 8.57 -9.67 3.63
N GLU A 231 8.76 -10.10 2.39
CA GLU A 231 9.82 -9.65 1.49
C GLU A 231 9.33 -9.75 0.05
N PHE A 232 9.99 -9.11 -0.89
CA PHE A 232 9.78 -9.32 -2.32
C PHE A 232 10.22 -10.72 -2.75
N GLU A 233 9.56 -11.32 -3.74
CA GLU A 233 9.96 -12.61 -4.29
C GLU A 233 11.38 -12.58 -4.87
N GLY A 234 11.70 -11.49 -5.59
CA GLY A 234 13.03 -11.25 -6.15
C GLY A 234 14.04 -10.70 -5.14
N GLY A 235 13.63 -10.45 -3.89
CA GLY A 235 14.42 -9.76 -2.90
C GLY A 235 14.79 -8.35 -3.33
N GLU A 236 15.76 -7.74 -2.64
CA GLU A 236 16.20 -6.38 -2.96
C GLU A 236 16.81 -6.25 -4.36
N ALA A 237 17.52 -7.27 -4.83
CA ALA A 237 18.18 -7.26 -6.15
C ALA A 237 17.18 -7.35 -7.31
N GLY A 238 16.01 -7.99 -7.10
CA GLY A 238 14.97 -8.15 -8.10
C GLY A 238 13.96 -7.02 -8.14
N SER A 239 13.95 -6.14 -7.14
CA SER A 239 13.02 -5.03 -7.06
C SER A 239 13.45 -3.85 -7.96
N ARG A 240 12.46 -3.22 -8.58
CA ARG A 240 12.64 -1.92 -9.23
C ARG A 240 12.84 -0.84 -8.16
N LYS A 241 13.77 0.09 -8.42
CA LYS A 241 14.03 1.22 -7.53
C LYS A 241 13.25 2.45 -7.99
N GLY A 242 12.54 3.07 -7.03
CA GLY A 242 11.99 4.41 -7.18
C GLY A 242 13.06 5.48 -7.00
N GLU A 243 12.68 6.73 -7.22
CA GLU A 243 13.60 7.86 -7.18
C GLU A 243 13.41 8.77 -5.96
N THR A 244 12.27 8.65 -5.25
CA THR A 244 11.93 9.53 -4.12
C THR A 244 12.75 9.17 -2.88
N PRO A 245 13.66 10.05 -2.41
CA PRO A 245 14.36 9.84 -1.15
C PRO A 245 13.39 9.96 0.03
N PHE A 246 13.63 9.20 1.10
CA PHE A 246 12.80 9.24 2.30
C PHE A 246 12.69 10.66 2.90
N GLU A 247 13.80 11.42 2.93
CA GLU A 247 13.79 12.80 3.42
C GLU A 247 12.84 13.70 2.63
N ALA A 248 12.78 13.55 1.31
CA ALA A 248 11.87 14.34 0.48
C ALA A 248 10.40 14.04 0.82
N ALA A 249 10.05 12.77 1.07
CA ALA A 249 8.71 12.38 1.50
C ALA A 249 8.36 12.97 2.88
N ILE A 250 9.27 12.87 3.86
CA ILE A 250 9.05 13.42 5.21
C ILE A 250 8.92 14.94 5.18
N ARG A 251 9.75 15.64 4.41
CA ARG A 251 9.67 17.10 4.26
C ARG A 251 8.31 17.52 3.70
N ALA A 252 7.84 16.88 2.66
CA ALA A 252 6.52 17.15 2.07
C ALA A 252 5.37 16.90 3.06
N LEU A 253 5.45 15.84 3.89
CA LEU A 253 4.46 15.54 4.92
C LEU A 253 4.43 16.63 6.01
N VAL A 254 5.58 17.04 6.50
CA VAL A 254 5.68 18.07 7.56
C VAL A 254 5.20 19.42 7.06
N GLU A 255 5.55 19.81 5.82
CA GLU A 255 5.14 21.07 5.20
C GLU A 255 3.64 21.11 4.88
N SER A 256 3.04 19.98 4.53
CA SER A 256 1.58 19.90 4.25
C SER A 256 0.71 19.97 5.50
N GLY A 257 1.30 19.99 6.70
CA GLY A 257 0.58 20.03 7.97
C GLY A 257 -0.20 18.76 8.31
N ARG A 258 0.14 17.67 7.66
CA ARG A 258 -0.47 16.34 7.88
C ARG A 258 0.21 15.63 9.01
#